data_395b01f99f03644bba854118b813f056
#
_entry.id   395b01f99f03644bba854118b813f056
#
_cell.length_a   1.000
_cell.length_b   1.000
_cell.length_c   1.000
_cell.angle_alpha   90.00
_cell.angle_beta   90.00
_cell.angle_gamma   90.00
#
_symmetry.space_group_name_H-M   'P 1'
#
loop_
_entity.id
_entity.type
_entity.pdbx_description
1 polymer ?
#
loop_
_entity_poly.entity_id
_entity_poly.type
_entity_poly.pdbx_seq_one_letter_code
_entity_poly.pdbx_strand_id
1 'polypeptide(L)'
;MGLCKKVYPFPIGSYYCNGQFVRYCDIADTPAYSQDELPEILTNIREKLVAGVDKRLDADTPVGFLLSGGLDSSLVCAIAAKKLGKPIRTFAIGMSEDAIDLKYAKQVADYLHADHTEVIINRDIVLDALEKVVAMLGTWDITTIRASVGMYLVCKYIHEHTDIRVLLTGEISDELFGYKYTDYAPSAAAFQTESQKRIRELYMYDVLRADRSISVNSLEARVPFGDLDFVRYVMSIDPAKKLNTYGKGKYLLRKAFEGDWLPESILWREKAAFSDAVGHSMVDDLKEYAETVYTDRDFAEKCGKYTYARPFTKESLLYREIFEKYYPGQAEMIVDYWMPNKAWPHCDVNDPSARVLANYGASGQ
;
A
#
# COMPACT_ATOMS: atom_id res chain seq x y z
N MET A 1 -10.81 13.67 17.39
CA MET A 1 -9.91 13.48 18.56
C MET A 1 -9.96 14.64 19.58
N GLY A 2 -10.34 15.85 19.21
CA GLY A 2 -10.30 17.03 20.09
C GLY A 2 -11.07 16.95 21.42
N LEU A 3 -11.97 15.99 21.59
CA LEU A 3 -12.75 15.77 22.83
C LEU A 3 -12.15 14.67 23.73
N CYS A 4 -11.15 13.92 23.25
CA CYS A 4 -10.58 12.79 23.97
C CYS A 4 -9.14 13.10 24.38
N LYS A 5 -8.75 12.70 25.61
CA LYS A 5 -7.37 12.80 26.09
C LYS A 5 -6.46 11.75 25.42
N LYS A 6 -6.99 10.56 25.15
CA LYS A 6 -6.31 9.46 24.46
C LYS A 6 -7.30 8.70 23.59
N VAL A 7 -6.85 8.26 22.44
CA VAL A 7 -7.58 7.37 21.52
C VAL A 7 -6.68 6.19 21.23
N TYR A 8 -7.23 4.99 21.33
CA TYR A 8 -6.50 3.76 21.04
C TYR A 8 -7.19 3.02 19.90
N PRO A 9 -6.46 2.36 19.01
CA PRO A 9 -7.07 1.46 18.04
C PRO A 9 -7.79 0.32 18.76
N PHE A 10 -8.92 -0.10 18.20
CA PHE A 10 -9.61 -1.27 18.72
C PHE A 10 -8.72 -2.52 18.49
N PRO A 11 -8.55 -3.42 19.49
CA PRO A 11 -7.69 -4.58 19.33
C PRO A 11 -8.09 -5.45 18.14
N ILE A 12 -7.13 -5.74 17.26
CA ILE A 12 -7.37 -6.55 16.05
C ILE A 12 -7.93 -7.94 16.39
N GLY A 13 -8.85 -8.43 15.56
CA GLY A 13 -9.44 -9.76 15.71
C GLY A 13 -10.17 -9.96 17.05
N SER A 14 -10.71 -8.90 17.64
CA SER A 14 -11.40 -8.94 18.92
C SER A 14 -12.80 -8.38 18.85
N TYR A 15 -13.61 -8.71 19.83
CA TYR A 15 -14.86 -8.02 20.14
C TYR A 15 -14.85 -7.55 21.59
N TYR A 16 -15.67 -6.55 21.89
CA TYR A 16 -15.84 -6.05 23.25
C TYR A 16 -17.18 -6.50 23.81
N CYS A 17 -17.14 -7.16 24.97
CA CYS A 17 -18.32 -7.64 25.63
C CYS A 17 -18.12 -7.64 27.16
N ASN A 18 -19.13 -7.21 27.92
CA ASN A 18 -19.11 -7.19 29.40
C ASN A 18 -17.87 -6.55 30.00
N GLY A 19 -17.39 -5.43 29.43
CA GLY A 19 -16.24 -4.69 29.93
C GLY A 19 -14.88 -5.28 29.54
N GLN A 20 -14.82 -6.29 28.68
CA GLN A 20 -13.59 -6.96 28.29
C GLN A 20 -13.45 -7.07 26.77
N PHE A 21 -12.21 -7.00 26.29
CA PHE A 21 -11.85 -7.37 24.92
C PHE A 21 -11.60 -8.87 24.86
N VAL A 22 -12.29 -9.56 23.94
CA VAL A 22 -12.10 -10.97 23.68
C VAL A 22 -11.57 -11.16 22.28
N ARG A 23 -10.34 -11.67 22.15
CA ARG A 23 -9.77 -12.01 20.85
C ARG A 23 -10.36 -13.30 20.33
N TYR A 24 -10.90 -13.29 19.10
CA TYR A 24 -11.50 -14.45 18.45
C TYR A 24 -10.77 -14.89 17.19
N CYS A 25 -9.92 -14.05 16.63
CA CYS A 25 -9.21 -14.32 15.38
C CYS A 25 -7.87 -13.59 15.32
N ASP A 26 -6.88 -14.24 14.72
CA ASP A 26 -5.68 -13.61 14.17
C ASP A 26 -5.50 -14.13 12.75
N ILE A 27 -5.75 -13.28 11.76
CA ILE A 27 -5.65 -13.67 10.34
C ILE A 27 -4.21 -13.93 9.89
N ALA A 28 -3.23 -13.46 10.66
CA ALA A 28 -1.81 -13.70 10.41
C ALA A 28 -1.31 -15.01 11.06
N ASP A 29 -2.09 -15.59 11.95
CA ASP A 29 -1.70 -16.83 12.62
C ASP A 29 -1.73 -18.01 11.64
N THR A 30 -0.68 -18.84 11.71
CA THR A 30 -0.50 -19.99 10.83
C THR A 30 -0.17 -21.21 11.68
N PRO A 31 -1.20 -21.94 12.14
CA PRO A 31 -0.99 -23.08 13.03
C PRO A 31 -0.26 -24.26 12.35
N ALA A 32 -0.37 -24.38 11.04
CA ALA A 32 0.31 -25.38 10.24
C ALA A 32 0.51 -24.89 8.80
N TYR A 33 1.58 -25.34 8.17
CA TYR A 33 1.81 -25.10 6.74
C TYR A 33 1.08 -26.13 5.89
N SER A 34 0.57 -25.66 4.73
CA SER A 34 0.00 -26.53 3.70
C SER A 34 1.06 -27.53 3.19
N GLN A 35 0.63 -28.73 2.88
CA GLN A 35 1.43 -29.75 2.24
C GLN A 35 1.28 -29.75 0.72
N ASP A 36 0.57 -28.77 0.17
CA ASP A 36 0.31 -28.66 -1.27
C ASP A 36 1.62 -28.59 -2.07
N GLU A 37 1.67 -29.30 -3.18
CA GLU A 37 2.75 -29.19 -4.14
C GLU A 37 2.60 -27.92 -5.00
N LEU A 38 3.67 -27.53 -5.71
CA LEU A 38 3.69 -26.26 -6.45
C LEU A 38 2.50 -26.09 -7.42
N PRO A 39 2.06 -27.07 -8.22
CA PRO A 39 0.90 -26.91 -9.10
C PRO A 39 -0.40 -26.60 -8.35
N GLU A 40 -0.62 -27.25 -7.20
CA GLU A 40 -1.79 -27.00 -6.34
C GLU A 40 -1.73 -25.62 -5.70
N ILE A 41 -0.54 -25.20 -5.23
CA ILE A 41 -0.34 -23.86 -4.69
C ILE A 41 -0.71 -22.80 -5.72
N LEU A 42 -0.23 -22.93 -6.95
CA LEU A 42 -0.50 -21.98 -8.03
C LEU A 42 -1.99 -21.94 -8.38
N THR A 43 -2.64 -23.10 -8.43
CA THR A 43 -4.08 -23.19 -8.68
C THR A 43 -4.88 -22.54 -7.56
N ASN A 44 -4.58 -22.86 -6.31
CA ASN A 44 -5.26 -22.29 -5.14
C ASN A 44 -5.07 -20.78 -5.02
N ILE A 45 -3.85 -20.25 -5.28
CA ILE A 45 -3.61 -18.79 -5.32
C ILE A 45 -4.53 -18.13 -6.34
N ARG A 46 -4.57 -18.66 -7.57
CA ARG A 46 -5.39 -18.12 -8.65
C ARG A 46 -6.87 -18.19 -8.31
N GLU A 47 -7.39 -19.35 -7.95
CA GLU A 47 -8.83 -19.55 -7.72
C GLU A 47 -9.32 -18.70 -6.54
N LYS A 48 -8.56 -18.63 -5.45
CA LYS A 48 -8.94 -17.84 -4.27
C LYS A 48 -8.88 -16.33 -4.53
N LEU A 49 -7.89 -15.85 -5.29
CA LEU A 49 -7.86 -14.43 -5.66
C LEU A 49 -8.99 -14.08 -6.62
N VAL A 50 -9.27 -14.95 -7.59
CA VAL A 50 -10.42 -14.79 -8.50
C VAL A 50 -11.72 -14.73 -7.71
N ALA A 51 -11.92 -15.62 -6.74
CA ALA A 51 -13.10 -15.60 -5.85
C ALA A 51 -13.12 -14.33 -4.98
N GLY A 52 -11.96 -13.89 -4.49
CA GLY A 52 -11.82 -12.66 -3.70
C GLY A 52 -12.22 -11.41 -4.46
N VAL A 53 -11.87 -11.32 -5.76
CA VAL A 53 -12.33 -10.23 -6.63
C VAL A 53 -13.83 -10.37 -6.90
N ASP A 54 -14.29 -11.54 -7.31
CA ASP A 54 -15.68 -11.81 -7.66
C ASP A 54 -16.67 -11.40 -6.56
N LYS A 55 -16.39 -11.79 -5.32
CA LYS A 55 -17.17 -11.39 -4.12
C LYS A 55 -17.30 -9.85 -3.97
N ARG A 56 -16.38 -9.09 -4.55
CA ARG A 56 -16.30 -7.62 -4.39
C ARG A 56 -16.80 -6.83 -5.58
N LEU A 57 -17.31 -7.52 -6.61
CA LEU A 57 -17.91 -6.89 -7.79
C LEU A 57 -19.39 -6.59 -7.62
N ASP A 58 -20.06 -7.25 -6.67
CA ASP A 58 -21.47 -6.99 -6.36
C ASP A 58 -21.62 -5.68 -5.57
N ALA A 59 -22.25 -4.70 -6.19
CA ALA A 59 -22.47 -3.37 -5.63
C ALA A 59 -23.75 -2.75 -6.22
N ASP A 60 -24.46 -1.97 -5.42
CA ASP A 60 -25.65 -1.20 -5.80
C ASP A 60 -25.31 0.16 -6.45
N THR A 61 -24.04 0.45 -6.61
CA THR A 61 -23.49 1.68 -7.19
C THR A 61 -22.33 1.34 -8.16
N PRO A 62 -22.01 2.24 -9.11
CA PRO A 62 -20.91 2.01 -10.04
C PRO A 62 -19.56 1.76 -9.36
N VAL A 63 -18.88 0.74 -9.84
CA VAL A 63 -17.57 0.29 -9.34
C VAL A 63 -16.46 0.78 -10.27
N GLY A 64 -15.39 1.31 -9.68
CA GLY A 64 -14.17 1.71 -10.35
C GLY A 64 -12.96 0.95 -9.82
N PHE A 65 -11.82 1.11 -10.47
CA PHE A 65 -10.58 0.39 -10.17
C PHE A 65 -9.40 1.34 -10.18
N LEU A 66 -8.57 1.30 -9.13
CA LEU A 66 -7.27 1.97 -9.16
C LEU A 66 -6.28 1.09 -9.90
N LEU A 67 -5.66 1.64 -10.95
CA LEU A 67 -4.75 0.92 -11.82
C LEU A 67 -3.41 1.66 -11.92
N SER A 68 -2.38 1.18 -11.24
CA SER A 68 -1.03 1.75 -11.27
C SER A 68 -0.11 1.11 -12.32
N GLY A 69 -0.60 0.11 -13.09
CA GLY A 69 0.25 -0.67 -14.00
C GLY A 69 1.24 -1.61 -13.27
N GLY A 70 1.20 -1.66 -11.93
CA GLY A 70 1.88 -2.68 -11.14
C GLY A 70 1.12 -4.01 -11.14
N LEU A 71 1.81 -5.11 -10.78
CA LEU A 71 1.25 -6.47 -10.81
C LEU A 71 -0.11 -6.56 -10.08
N ASP A 72 -0.16 -6.04 -8.86
CA ASP A 72 -1.27 -6.27 -7.93
C ASP A 72 -2.56 -5.62 -8.41
N SER A 73 -2.53 -4.32 -8.71
CA SER A 73 -3.67 -3.57 -9.26
C SER A 73 -4.09 -4.11 -10.62
N SER A 74 -3.13 -4.49 -11.46
CA SER A 74 -3.40 -5.04 -12.79
C SER A 74 -4.09 -6.40 -12.73
N LEU A 75 -3.73 -7.28 -11.78
CA LEU A 75 -4.42 -8.55 -11.58
C LEU A 75 -5.86 -8.35 -11.12
N VAL A 76 -6.11 -7.43 -10.18
CA VAL A 76 -7.48 -7.10 -9.76
C VAL A 76 -8.32 -6.64 -10.95
N CYS A 77 -7.78 -5.73 -11.78
CA CYS A 77 -8.46 -5.25 -13.00
C CYS A 77 -8.69 -6.37 -14.02
N ALA A 78 -7.69 -7.21 -14.27
CA ALA A 78 -7.79 -8.31 -15.24
C ALA A 78 -8.84 -9.34 -14.84
N ILE A 79 -8.88 -9.72 -13.57
CA ILE A 79 -9.88 -10.63 -13.02
C ILE A 79 -11.28 -10.02 -13.14
N ALA A 80 -11.43 -8.76 -12.75
CA ALA A 80 -12.71 -8.06 -12.83
C ALA A 80 -13.22 -7.94 -14.27
N ALA A 81 -12.35 -7.55 -15.21
CA ALA A 81 -12.72 -7.45 -16.64
C ALA A 81 -13.20 -8.79 -17.20
N LYS A 82 -12.48 -9.90 -16.90
CA LYS A 82 -12.90 -11.24 -17.34
C LYS A 82 -14.21 -11.69 -16.68
N LYS A 83 -14.42 -11.39 -15.40
CA LYS A 83 -15.63 -11.77 -14.67
C LYS A 83 -16.85 -11.00 -15.16
N LEU A 84 -16.72 -9.71 -15.37
CA LEU A 84 -17.82 -8.85 -15.82
C LEU A 84 -18.15 -9.00 -17.30
N GLY A 85 -17.19 -9.42 -18.14
CA GLY A 85 -17.36 -9.54 -19.58
C GLY A 85 -17.73 -8.23 -20.29
N LYS A 86 -17.39 -7.08 -19.68
CA LYS A 86 -17.63 -5.72 -20.18
C LYS A 86 -16.48 -4.79 -19.78
N PRO A 87 -16.30 -3.65 -20.47
CA PRO A 87 -15.30 -2.66 -20.08
C PRO A 87 -15.45 -2.24 -18.63
N ILE A 88 -14.34 -2.19 -17.90
CA ILE A 88 -14.26 -1.67 -16.54
C ILE A 88 -13.72 -0.24 -16.56
N ARG A 89 -14.06 0.57 -15.54
CA ARG A 89 -13.59 1.95 -15.41
C ARG A 89 -12.36 1.98 -14.51
N THR A 90 -11.22 2.39 -15.05
CA THR A 90 -9.93 2.38 -14.36
C THR A 90 -9.35 3.79 -14.25
N PHE A 91 -8.62 4.05 -13.16
CA PHE A 91 -8.01 5.35 -12.87
C PHE A 91 -6.55 5.18 -12.48
N ALA A 92 -5.71 6.02 -13.06
CA ALA A 92 -4.31 6.17 -12.70
C ALA A 92 -3.98 7.63 -12.38
N ILE A 93 -2.85 7.86 -11.70
CA ILE A 93 -2.37 9.21 -11.37
C ILE A 93 -0.88 9.31 -11.60
N GLY A 94 -0.42 10.45 -12.09
CA GLY A 94 1.00 10.73 -12.32
C GLY A 94 1.34 12.22 -12.24
N MET A 95 2.61 12.50 -11.96
CA MET A 95 3.15 13.88 -11.88
C MET A 95 3.30 14.53 -13.27
N SER A 96 3.29 13.75 -14.33
CA SER A 96 3.35 14.20 -15.73
C SER A 96 2.78 13.11 -16.63
N GLU A 97 2.47 13.47 -17.87
CA GLU A 97 2.01 12.50 -18.88
C GLU A 97 3.05 11.40 -19.16
N ASP A 98 4.33 11.66 -18.92
CA ASP A 98 5.43 10.71 -19.10
C ASP A 98 5.73 9.87 -17.84
N ALA A 99 4.90 9.97 -16.79
CA ALA A 99 5.09 9.17 -15.59
C ALA A 99 5.06 7.67 -15.93
N ILE A 100 6.08 6.93 -15.46
CA ILE A 100 6.28 5.52 -15.83
C ILE A 100 5.06 4.65 -15.52
N ASP A 101 4.38 4.92 -14.41
CA ASP A 101 3.19 4.17 -14.04
C ASP A 101 2.00 4.45 -14.94
N LEU A 102 1.82 5.68 -15.43
CA LEU A 102 0.78 5.98 -16.42
C LEU A 102 0.97 5.17 -17.69
N LYS A 103 2.21 5.09 -18.18
CA LYS A 103 2.55 4.26 -19.37
C LYS A 103 2.15 2.80 -19.18
N TYR A 104 2.48 2.20 -18.01
CA TYR A 104 2.14 0.81 -17.76
C TYR A 104 0.65 0.61 -17.43
N ALA A 105 0.02 1.56 -16.73
CA ALA A 105 -1.42 1.56 -16.51
C ALA A 105 -2.18 1.60 -17.85
N LYS A 106 -1.78 2.48 -18.75
CA LYS A 106 -2.33 2.56 -20.11
C LYS A 106 -2.17 1.26 -20.87
N GLN A 107 -1.01 0.62 -20.82
CA GLN A 107 -0.78 -0.67 -21.49
C GLN A 107 -1.74 -1.76 -20.96
N VAL A 108 -1.97 -1.80 -19.63
CA VAL A 108 -2.95 -2.73 -19.05
C VAL A 108 -4.36 -2.37 -19.47
N ALA A 109 -4.73 -1.09 -19.41
CA ALA A 109 -6.05 -0.63 -19.77
C ALA A 109 -6.40 -0.95 -21.23
N ASP A 110 -5.45 -0.72 -22.14
CA ASP A 110 -5.61 -1.06 -23.58
C ASP A 110 -5.77 -2.58 -23.80
N TYR A 111 -4.96 -3.39 -23.08
CA TYR A 111 -5.06 -4.85 -23.12
C TYR A 111 -6.41 -5.37 -22.63
N LEU A 112 -6.96 -4.75 -21.58
CA LEU A 112 -8.25 -5.12 -20.99
C LEU A 112 -9.45 -4.44 -21.66
N HIS A 113 -9.22 -3.57 -22.64
CA HIS A 113 -10.24 -2.71 -23.26
C HIS A 113 -11.04 -1.91 -22.22
N ALA A 114 -10.33 -1.39 -21.20
CA ALA A 114 -10.92 -0.62 -20.10
C ALA A 114 -11.20 0.84 -20.51
N ASP A 115 -12.23 1.44 -19.91
CA ASP A 115 -12.45 2.89 -19.90
C ASP A 115 -11.48 3.51 -18.88
N HIS A 116 -10.36 4.06 -19.39
CA HIS A 116 -9.23 4.49 -18.56
C HIS A 116 -9.10 6.01 -18.49
N THR A 117 -8.96 6.50 -17.26
CA THR A 117 -8.75 7.92 -16.98
C THR A 117 -7.39 8.12 -16.29
N GLU A 118 -6.57 9.00 -16.85
CA GLU A 118 -5.31 9.44 -16.26
C GLU A 118 -5.49 10.80 -15.58
N VAL A 119 -5.11 10.89 -14.32
CA VAL A 119 -5.15 12.12 -13.51
C VAL A 119 -3.74 12.68 -13.44
N ILE A 120 -3.52 13.83 -14.08
CA ILE A 120 -2.21 14.49 -14.07
C ILE A 120 -2.16 15.53 -12.96
N ILE A 121 -1.14 15.45 -12.13
CA ILE A 121 -0.87 16.38 -11.03
C ILE A 121 0.50 17.04 -11.17
N ASN A 122 0.71 18.09 -10.41
CA ASN A 122 1.98 18.81 -10.36
C ASN A 122 2.40 19.08 -8.91
N ARG A 123 3.61 19.66 -8.73
CA ARG A 123 4.18 19.99 -7.42
C ARG A 123 3.24 20.85 -6.57
N ASP A 124 2.65 21.87 -7.15
CA ASP A 124 1.80 22.80 -6.38
C ASP A 124 0.57 22.10 -5.83
N ILE A 125 -0.08 21.26 -6.65
CA ILE A 125 -1.22 20.43 -6.24
C ILE A 125 -0.84 19.46 -5.10
N VAL A 126 0.36 18.87 -5.17
CA VAL A 126 0.90 17.96 -4.15
C VAL A 126 1.11 18.71 -2.83
N LEU A 127 1.76 19.87 -2.87
CA LEU A 127 2.05 20.68 -1.68
C LEU A 127 0.78 21.25 -1.03
N ASP A 128 -0.17 21.71 -1.84
CA ASP A 128 -1.47 22.21 -1.36
C ASP A 128 -2.29 21.11 -0.66
N ALA A 129 -2.16 19.86 -1.09
CA ALA A 129 -2.85 18.73 -0.49
C ALA A 129 -2.20 18.24 0.82
N LEU A 130 -0.90 18.49 1.03
CA LEU A 130 -0.10 17.85 2.08
C LEU A 130 -0.69 18.03 3.48
N GLU A 131 -1.00 19.26 3.88
CA GLU A 131 -1.53 19.52 5.23
C GLU A 131 -2.86 18.79 5.46
N LYS A 132 -3.75 18.80 4.47
CA LYS A 132 -5.03 18.09 4.54
C LYS A 132 -4.83 16.58 4.63
N VAL A 133 -3.87 16.04 3.88
CA VAL A 133 -3.55 14.61 3.89
C VAL A 133 -3.04 14.18 5.26
N VAL A 134 -2.10 14.89 5.87
CA VAL A 134 -1.63 14.58 7.23
C VAL A 134 -2.77 14.67 8.26
N ALA A 135 -3.60 15.70 8.15
CA ALA A 135 -4.75 15.89 9.04
C ALA A 135 -5.77 14.75 8.94
N MET A 136 -6.12 14.32 7.72
CA MET A 136 -7.10 13.24 7.53
C MET A 136 -6.56 11.87 7.94
N LEU A 137 -5.28 11.62 7.70
CA LEU A 137 -4.62 10.37 8.07
C LEU A 137 -4.51 10.22 9.59
N GLY A 138 -4.27 11.30 10.31
CA GLY A 138 -3.98 11.25 11.74
C GLY A 138 -2.71 10.45 12.04
N THR A 139 -1.70 10.54 11.18
CA THR A 139 -0.37 9.93 11.35
C THR A 139 0.72 10.93 10.97
N TRP A 140 1.92 10.70 11.47
CA TRP A 140 3.15 11.41 11.11
C TRP A 140 4.14 10.48 10.36
N ASP A 141 3.71 9.25 10.00
CA ASP A 141 4.55 8.30 9.29
C ASP A 141 4.85 8.75 7.86
N ILE A 142 6.14 8.73 7.51
CA ILE A 142 6.64 9.24 6.23
C ILE A 142 6.05 8.46 5.05
N THR A 143 6.13 7.14 5.11
CA THR A 143 5.70 6.26 4.01
C THR A 143 4.21 6.40 3.74
N THR A 144 3.41 6.35 4.80
CA THR A 144 1.96 6.49 4.72
C THR A 144 1.56 7.84 4.12
N ILE A 145 2.21 8.95 4.53
CA ILE A 145 1.90 10.29 4.02
C ILE A 145 2.27 10.41 2.55
N ARG A 146 3.51 10.06 2.17
CA ARG A 146 3.97 10.13 0.76
C ARG A 146 3.02 9.39 -0.19
N ALA A 147 2.67 8.15 0.16
CA ALA A 147 1.78 7.35 -0.67
C ALA A 147 0.32 7.83 -0.65
N SER A 148 -0.11 8.51 0.41
CA SER A 148 -1.48 9.02 0.53
C SER A 148 -1.76 10.25 -0.32
N VAL A 149 -0.76 11.08 -0.62
CA VAL A 149 -1.00 12.31 -1.40
C VAL A 149 -1.57 11.96 -2.78
N GLY A 150 -0.91 11.09 -3.53
CA GLY A 150 -1.41 10.64 -4.83
C GLY A 150 -2.76 9.93 -4.72
N MET A 151 -2.92 9.04 -3.74
CA MET A 151 -4.17 8.30 -3.56
C MET A 151 -5.35 9.23 -3.19
N TYR A 152 -5.13 10.19 -2.32
CA TYR A 152 -6.13 11.21 -2.00
C TYR A 152 -6.56 12.01 -3.22
N LEU A 153 -5.59 12.45 -4.05
CA LEU A 153 -5.86 13.28 -5.22
C LEU A 153 -6.64 12.52 -6.30
N VAL A 154 -6.29 11.26 -6.59
CA VAL A 154 -7.05 10.46 -7.55
C VAL A 154 -8.46 10.15 -7.04
N CYS A 155 -8.62 9.84 -5.75
CA CYS A 155 -9.94 9.61 -5.16
C CYS A 155 -10.80 10.86 -5.15
N LYS A 156 -10.22 12.04 -4.89
CA LYS A 156 -10.89 13.32 -5.00
C LYS A 156 -11.40 13.56 -6.42
N TYR A 157 -10.56 13.33 -7.42
CA TYR A 157 -10.94 13.45 -8.83
C TYR A 157 -12.12 12.52 -9.17
N ILE A 158 -12.03 11.24 -8.77
CA ILE A 158 -13.11 10.26 -9.03
C ILE A 158 -14.43 10.72 -8.42
N HIS A 159 -14.41 11.18 -7.17
CA HIS A 159 -15.62 11.67 -6.50
C HIS A 159 -16.23 12.88 -7.20
N GLU A 160 -15.40 13.84 -7.61
CA GLU A 160 -15.85 15.11 -8.19
C GLU A 160 -16.32 14.99 -9.64
N HIS A 161 -15.79 14.01 -10.40
CA HIS A 161 -16.00 13.94 -11.85
C HIS A 161 -16.74 12.67 -12.31
N THR A 162 -17.10 11.78 -11.39
CA THR A 162 -17.78 10.52 -11.74
C THR A 162 -18.90 10.16 -10.77
N ASP A 163 -19.70 9.19 -11.18
CA ASP A 163 -20.74 8.57 -10.35
C ASP A 163 -20.24 7.34 -9.56
N ILE A 164 -18.96 6.98 -9.69
CA ILE A 164 -18.35 5.86 -8.95
C ILE A 164 -18.35 6.16 -7.46
N ARG A 165 -18.72 5.15 -6.66
CA ARG A 165 -18.67 5.23 -5.19
C ARG A 165 -17.96 4.05 -4.55
N VAL A 166 -17.61 3.01 -5.30
CA VAL A 166 -16.85 1.84 -4.84
C VAL A 166 -15.58 1.72 -5.67
N LEU A 167 -14.44 1.49 -5.00
CA LEU A 167 -13.14 1.30 -5.63
C LEU A 167 -12.51 -0.03 -5.21
N LEU A 168 -12.07 -0.83 -6.16
CA LEU A 168 -11.21 -1.98 -5.92
C LEU A 168 -9.73 -1.59 -6.06
N THR A 169 -8.89 -2.08 -5.14
CA THR A 169 -7.45 -1.80 -5.08
C THR A 169 -6.62 -3.06 -4.96
N GLY A 170 -5.30 -2.96 -5.19
CA GLY A 170 -4.34 -4.05 -5.08
C GLY A 170 -3.60 -4.14 -3.73
N GLU A 171 -4.11 -3.50 -2.67
CA GLU A 171 -3.48 -3.48 -1.35
C GLU A 171 -3.38 -4.88 -0.72
N ILE A 172 -2.46 -5.05 0.25
CA ILE A 172 -2.20 -6.28 1.04
C ILE A 172 -1.32 -7.32 0.31
N SER A 173 -1.16 -7.24 -1.00
CA SER A 173 -0.35 -8.18 -1.75
C SER A 173 1.13 -8.19 -1.32
N ASP A 174 1.69 -7.03 -0.97
CA ASP A 174 3.07 -6.89 -0.55
C ASP A 174 3.34 -7.58 0.80
N GLU A 175 2.40 -7.51 1.73
CA GLU A 175 2.51 -8.13 3.05
C GLU A 175 2.39 -9.66 2.98
N LEU A 176 1.66 -10.17 1.99
CA LEU A 176 1.45 -11.60 1.79
C LEU A 176 2.61 -12.29 1.05
N PHE A 177 3.11 -11.65 -0.01
CA PHE A 177 4.07 -12.25 -0.94
C PHE A 177 5.47 -11.64 -0.86
N GLY A 178 5.65 -10.61 -0.05
CA GLY A 178 6.90 -9.89 0.11
C GLY A 178 7.00 -8.61 -0.71
N TYR A 179 7.86 -7.73 -0.24
CA TYR A 179 8.23 -6.45 -0.84
C TYR A 179 9.76 -6.40 -1.06
N LYS A 180 10.29 -5.36 -1.67
CA LYS A 180 11.72 -5.26 -2.00
C LYS A 180 12.68 -5.61 -0.85
N TYR A 181 12.43 -5.11 0.37
CA TYR A 181 13.29 -5.40 1.51
C TYR A 181 13.19 -6.84 2.00
N THR A 182 12.08 -7.54 1.73
CA THR A 182 11.92 -8.94 2.17
C THR A 182 12.79 -9.91 1.39
N ASP A 183 13.38 -9.49 0.25
CA ASP A 183 14.39 -10.26 -0.46
C ASP A 183 15.66 -10.46 0.39
N TYR A 184 15.86 -9.63 1.41
CA TYR A 184 16.98 -9.75 2.37
C TYR A 184 16.64 -10.56 3.61
N ALA A 185 15.49 -11.23 3.65
CA ALA A 185 15.13 -12.09 4.78
C ALA A 185 16.18 -13.17 5.00
N PRO A 186 16.75 -13.28 6.22
CA PRO A 186 17.86 -14.23 6.46
C PRO A 186 17.41 -15.69 6.46
N SER A 187 16.12 -15.96 6.55
CA SER A 187 15.54 -17.30 6.50
C SER A 187 14.05 -17.26 6.17
N ALA A 188 13.49 -18.41 5.78
CA ALA A 188 12.05 -18.58 5.58
C ALA A 188 11.23 -18.26 6.85
N ALA A 189 11.73 -18.65 8.02
CA ALA A 189 11.09 -18.33 9.29
C ALA A 189 11.08 -16.81 9.58
N ALA A 190 12.17 -16.10 9.28
CA ALA A 190 12.25 -14.66 9.42
C ALA A 190 11.29 -13.96 8.44
N PHE A 191 11.20 -14.41 7.20
CA PHE A 191 10.23 -13.92 6.22
C PHE A 191 8.79 -14.09 6.73
N GLN A 192 8.44 -15.28 7.24
CA GLN A 192 7.09 -15.53 7.76
C GLN A 192 6.75 -14.63 8.96
N THR A 193 7.71 -14.48 9.89
CA THR A 193 7.54 -13.59 11.05
C THR A 193 7.30 -12.15 10.62
N GLU A 194 8.02 -11.67 9.62
CA GLU A 194 7.84 -10.32 9.10
C GLU A 194 6.50 -10.17 8.38
N SER A 195 6.08 -11.14 7.55
CA SER A 195 4.75 -11.14 6.92
C SER A 195 3.64 -11.12 7.97
N GLN A 196 3.73 -11.94 9.02
CA GLN A 196 2.78 -11.92 10.13
C GLN A 196 2.71 -10.58 10.84
N LYS A 197 3.89 -9.95 11.07
CA LYS A 197 3.97 -8.61 11.63
C LYS A 197 3.25 -7.60 10.74
N ARG A 198 3.55 -7.57 9.45
CA ARG A 198 2.97 -6.60 8.49
C ARG A 198 1.46 -6.78 8.33
N ILE A 199 0.96 -8.01 8.31
CA ILE A 199 -0.49 -8.27 8.32
C ILE A 199 -1.16 -7.74 9.60
N ARG A 200 -0.51 -7.85 10.76
CA ARG A 200 -1.05 -7.28 12.01
C ARG A 200 -0.97 -5.75 12.05
N GLU A 201 -0.07 -5.14 11.30
CA GLU A 201 0.16 -3.70 11.23
C GLU A 201 -0.60 -3.00 10.08
N LEU A 202 -1.39 -3.72 9.26
CA LEU A 202 -2.10 -3.16 8.10
C LEU A 202 -2.87 -1.87 8.42
N TYR A 203 -3.53 -1.82 9.56
CA TYR A 203 -4.32 -0.65 10.00
C TYR A 203 -3.47 0.56 10.40
N MET A 204 -2.16 0.42 10.51
CA MET A 204 -1.24 1.49 10.90
C MET A 204 -0.65 2.23 9.69
N TYR A 205 -0.52 1.56 8.54
CA TYR A 205 0.26 2.05 7.39
C TYR A 205 -0.51 1.93 6.06
N ASP A 206 -0.32 0.85 5.31
CA ASP A 206 -0.81 0.77 3.93
C ASP A 206 -2.34 0.73 3.83
N VAL A 207 -3.01 -0.04 4.68
CA VAL A 207 -4.48 -0.07 4.70
C VAL A 207 -5.06 1.19 5.35
N LEU A 208 -4.38 1.80 6.34
CA LEU A 208 -4.76 3.12 6.85
C LEU A 208 -4.76 4.17 5.72
N ARG A 209 -3.70 4.17 4.90
CA ARG A 209 -3.58 5.02 3.73
C ARG A 209 -4.77 4.86 2.79
N ALA A 210 -5.02 3.63 2.37
CA ALA A 210 -6.10 3.31 1.44
C ALA A 210 -7.47 3.71 2.02
N ASP A 211 -7.78 3.26 3.24
CA ASP A 211 -9.04 3.54 3.92
C ASP A 211 -9.31 5.05 4.04
N ARG A 212 -8.34 5.79 4.61
CA ARG A 212 -8.52 7.23 4.86
C ARG A 212 -8.57 8.06 3.59
N SER A 213 -7.72 7.76 2.60
CA SER A 213 -7.70 8.49 1.33
C SER A 213 -8.97 8.27 0.50
N ILE A 214 -9.55 7.08 0.57
CA ILE A 214 -10.77 6.73 -0.16
C ILE A 214 -12.00 7.24 0.59
N SER A 215 -12.12 6.95 1.89
CA SER A 215 -13.32 7.29 2.67
C SER A 215 -13.54 8.79 2.86
N VAL A 216 -12.47 9.60 2.98
CA VAL A 216 -12.59 11.07 3.07
C VAL A 216 -13.19 11.69 1.82
N ASN A 217 -13.12 11.01 0.69
CA ASN A 217 -13.74 11.37 -0.57
C ASN A 217 -15.11 10.70 -0.78
N SER A 218 -15.74 10.18 0.27
CA SER A 218 -17.06 9.50 0.22
C SER A 218 -17.08 8.32 -0.76
N LEU A 219 -16.00 7.58 -0.83
CA LEU A 219 -15.84 6.37 -1.62
C LEU A 219 -15.64 5.18 -0.69
N GLU A 220 -16.06 3.99 -1.12
CA GLU A 220 -15.84 2.71 -0.43
C GLU A 220 -14.61 2.00 -1.02
N ALA A 221 -13.71 1.55 -0.15
CA ALA A 221 -12.56 0.73 -0.52
C ALA A 221 -12.87 -0.76 -0.46
N ARG A 222 -12.55 -1.51 -1.50
CA ARG A 222 -12.58 -2.98 -1.51
C ARG A 222 -11.21 -3.54 -1.85
N VAL A 223 -10.73 -4.47 -1.01
CA VAL A 223 -9.38 -5.04 -1.07
C VAL A 223 -9.42 -6.55 -1.31
N PRO A 224 -9.42 -7.01 -2.58
CA PRO A 224 -9.53 -8.44 -2.90
C PRO A 224 -8.44 -9.33 -2.29
N PHE A 225 -7.19 -8.86 -2.24
CA PHE A 225 -6.09 -9.57 -1.58
C PHE A 225 -6.30 -9.76 -0.07
N GLY A 226 -7.18 -8.96 0.55
CA GLY A 226 -7.60 -9.10 1.94
C GLY A 226 -8.75 -10.08 2.16
N ASP A 227 -9.18 -10.83 1.13
CA ASP A 227 -10.16 -11.91 1.32
C ASP A 227 -9.63 -12.94 2.32
N LEU A 228 -10.43 -13.27 3.35
CA LEU A 228 -9.97 -14.09 4.46
C LEU A 228 -9.54 -15.49 4.03
N ASP A 229 -10.22 -16.08 3.04
CA ASP A 229 -9.86 -17.40 2.52
C ASP A 229 -8.55 -17.35 1.74
N PHE A 230 -8.33 -16.24 1.01
CA PHE A 230 -7.07 -15.99 0.30
C PHE A 230 -5.92 -15.75 1.28
N VAL A 231 -6.09 -14.86 2.26
CA VAL A 231 -5.05 -14.53 3.25
C VAL A 231 -4.64 -15.78 4.04
N ARG A 232 -5.62 -16.52 4.59
CA ARG A 232 -5.34 -17.75 5.34
C ARG A 232 -4.57 -18.76 4.52
N TYR A 233 -4.95 -18.95 3.26
CA TYR A 233 -4.27 -19.87 2.37
C TYR A 233 -2.83 -19.41 2.09
N VAL A 234 -2.62 -18.17 1.65
CA VAL A 234 -1.28 -17.66 1.33
C VAL A 234 -0.36 -17.67 2.55
N MET A 235 -0.89 -17.35 3.73
CA MET A 235 -0.12 -17.42 4.97
C MET A 235 0.22 -18.86 5.36
N SER A 236 -0.58 -19.86 4.97
CA SER A 236 -0.29 -21.28 5.21
C SER A 236 0.71 -21.90 4.23
N ILE A 237 1.06 -21.23 3.13
CA ILE A 237 2.10 -21.71 2.22
C ILE A 237 3.44 -21.72 2.96
N ASP A 238 4.21 -22.81 2.82
CA ASP A 238 5.58 -22.88 3.37
C ASP A 238 6.38 -21.64 2.94
N PRO A 239 6.86 -20.82 3.89
CA PRO A 239 7.57 -19.59 3.58
C PRO A 239 8.83 -19.82 2.74
N ALA A 240 9.44 -21.00 2.76
CA ALA A 240 10.54 -21.34 1.88
C ALA A 240 10.16 -21.28 0.40
N LYS A 241 8.89 -21.57 0.06
CA LYS A 241 8.34 -21.44 -1.30
C LYS A 241 8.02 -20.00 -1.69
N LYS A 242 7.86 -19.09 -0.70
CA LYS A 242 7.58 -17.65 -0.93
C LYS A 242 8.83 -16.79 -1.02
N LEU A 243 9.94 -17.23 -0.46
CA LEU A 243 11.22 -16.51 -0.57
C LEU A 243 11.59 -16.26 -2.03
N ASN A 244 12.24 -15.12 -2.28
CA ASN A 244 12.73 -14.76 -3.61
C ASN A 244 13.97 -15.57 -4.02
N THR A 245 13.83 -16.90 -4.08
CA THR A 245 14.85 -17.83 -4.57
C THR A 245 14.85 -17.96 -6.10
N TYR A 246 13.83 -17.41 -6.76
CA TYR A 246 13.63 -17.47 -8.21
C TYR A 246 14.16 -16.22 -8.94
N GLY A 247 14.82 -15.31 -8.23
CA GLY A 247 15.31 -14.04 -8.80
C GLY A 247 14.18 -13.06 -9.21
N LYS A 248 12.96 -13.27 -8.71
CA LYS A 248 11.79 -12.46 -9.04
C LYS A 248 10.84 -12.37 -7.85
N GLY A 249 10.63 -11.16 -7.35
CA GLY A 249 9.67 -10.93 -6.26
C GLY A 249 8.25 -11.37 -6.62
N LYS A 250 7.51 -11.88 -5.64
CA LYS A 250 6.13 -12.41 -5.80
C LYS A 250 6.02 -13.54 -6.83
N TYR A 251 7.04 -14.37 -6.97
CA TYR A 251 7.09 -15.41 -8.01
C TYR A 251 5.83 -16.27 -8.07
N LEU A 252 5.35 -16.79 -6.93
CA LEU A 252 4.16 -17.64 -6.89
C LEU A 252 2.91 -16.93 -7.43
N LEU A 253 2.73 -15.66 -7.09
CA LEU A 253 1.60 -14.87 -7.60
C LEU A 253 1.70 -14.69 -9.11
N ARG A 254 2.88 -14.33 -9.62
CA ARG A 254 3.11 -14.17 -11.07
C ARG A 254 2.88 -15.48 -11.81
N LYS A 255 3.46 -16.58 -11.31
CA LYS A 255 3.35 -17.90 -11.90
C LYS A 255 1.91 -18.43 -11.89
N ALA A 256 1.13 -18.14 -10.85
CA ALA A 256 -0.28 -18.50 -10.77
C ALA A 256 -1.15 -17.83 -11.86
N PHE A 257 -0.70 -16.68 -12.38
CA PHE A 257 -1.42 -15.92 -13.39
C PHE A 257 -0.71 -15.87 -14.75
N GLU A 258 0.18 -16.81 -15.03
CA GLU A 258 0.68 -17.00 -16.41
C GLU A 258 -0.44 -17.33 -17.39
N GLY A 259 -0.28 -16.88 -18.62
CA GLY A 259 -1.26 -17.05 -19.69
C GLY A 259 -1.87 -15.71 -20.12
N ASP A 260 -3.16 -15.70 -20.38
CA ASP A 260 -3.89 -14.58 -20.97
C ASP A 260 -4.51 -13.58 -19.97
N TRP A 261 -3.94 -13.50 -18.75
CA TRP A 261 -4.43 -12.57 -17.72
C TRP A 261 -3.88 -11.17 -17.91
N LEU A 262 -2.59 -11.06 -18.19
CA LEU A 262 -1.87 -9.79 -18.37
C LEU A 262 -0.80 -9.95 -19.46
N PRO A 263 -0.38 -8.84 -20.11
CA PRO A 263 0.83 -8.85 -20.94
C PRO A 263 2.04 -9.32 -20.11
N GLU A 264 2.94 -10.11 -20.71
CA GLU A 264 4.16 -10.57 -20.03
C GLU A 264 5.01 -9.43 -19.47
N SER A 265 5.09 -8.30 -20.17
CA SER A 265 5.78 -7.09 -19.72
C SER A 265 5.22 -6.51 -18.42
N ILE A 266 3.96 -6.74 -18.12
CA ILE A 266 3.29 -6.36 -16.86
C ILE A 266 3.42 -7.47 -15.83
N LEU A 267 3.09 -8.70 -16.23
CA LEU A 267 3.15 -9.86 -15.32
C LEU A 267 4.53 -10.03 -14.69
N TRP A 268 5.60 -9.76 -15.44
CA TRP A 268 6.99 -9.90 -15.01
C TRP A 268 7.71 -8.58 -14.77
N ARG A 269 6.99 -7.44 -14.76
CA ARG A 269 7.52 -6.12 -14.44
C ARG A 269 8.14 -6.12 -13.03
N GLU A 270 9.27 -5.43 -12.87
CA GLU A 270 9.84 -5.20 -11.54
C GLU A 270 8.92 -4.31 -10.68
N LYS A 271 8.90 -4.58 -9.36
CA LYS A 271 8.09 -3.81 -8.42
C LYS A 271 8.68 -2.41 -8.23
N ALA A 272 7.85 -1.42 -8.46
CA ALA A 272 8.07 -0.04 -8.03
C ALA A 272 7.11 0.31 -6.88
N ALA A 273 7.55 1.16 -5.94
CA ALA A 273 6.66 1.66 -4.90
C ALA A 273 5.68 2.69 -5.49
N PHE A 274 4.44 2.72 -5.02
CA PHE A 274 3.43 3.66 -5.53
C PHE A 274 3.89 5.12 -5.39
N SER A 275 4.49 5.51 -4.25
CA SER A 275 5.03 6.85 -4.06
C SER A 275 6.14 7.23 -5.05
N ASP A 276 6.92 6.24 -5.48
CA ASP A 276 7.99 6.45 -6.46
C ASP A 276 7.46 6.43 -7.90
N ALA A 277 6.37 5.77 -8.14
CA ALA A 277 5.84 5.44 -9.45
C ALA A 277 4.78 6.45 -9.93
N VAL A 278 4.11 7.17 -9.01
CA VAL A 278 3.33 8.38 -9.33
C VAL A 278 4.23 9.47 -9.93
N GLY A 279 5.52 9.39 -9.64
CA GLY A 279 6.61 10.22 -10.15
C GLY A 279 7.73 10.28 -9.12
N HIS A 280 8.94 9.92 -9.51
CA HIS A 280 10.12 10.12 -8.64
C HIS A 280 10.19 11.55 -8.10
N SER A 281 9.71 12.52 -8.89
CA SER A 281 9.62 13.92 -8.54
C SER A 281 8.74 14.18 -7.31
N MET A 282 7.63 13.46 -7.10
CA MET A 282 6.73 13.75 -5.98
C MET A 282 7.43 13.61 -4.61
N VAL A 283 8.17 12.52 -4.41
CA VAL A 283 8.90 12.31 -3.15
C VAL A 283 10.03 13.33 -3.01
N ASP A 284 10.72 13.63 -4.10
CA ASP A 284 11.80 14.62 -4.11
C ASP A 284 11.26 16.02 -3.87
N ASP A 285 10.13 16.40 -4.46
CA ASP A 285 9.43 17.65 -4.21
C ASP A 285 9.03 17.84 -2.74
N LEU A 286 8.52 16.77 -2.08
CA LEU A 286 8.17 16.81 -0.66
C LEU A 286 9.41 17.00 0.22
N LYS A 287 10.52 16.33 -0.10
CA LYS A 287 11.80 16.48 0.60
C LYS A 287 12.37 17.90 0.40
N GLU A 288 12.43 18.36 -0.85
CA GLU A 288 12.90 19.71 -1.16
C GLU A 288 12.06 20.78 -0.46
N TYR A 289 10.75 20.61 -0.45
CA TYR A 289 9.87 21.51 0.29
C TYR A 289 10.25 21.58 1.77
N ALA A 290 10.45 20.43 2.42
CA ALA A 290 10.88 20.39 3.82
C ALA A 290 12.24 21.06 4.04
N GLU A 291 13.18 20.94 3.09
CA GLU A 291 14.46 21.66 3.13
C GLU A 291 14.28 23.19 3.07
N THR A 292 13.27 23.68 2.33
CA THR A 292 12.97 25.14 2.29
C THR A 292 12.30 25.65 3.56
N VAL A 293 11.57 24.78 4.29
CA VAL A 293 10.85 25.15 5.52
C VAL A 293 11.79 25.26 6.72
N TYR A 294 12.83 24.44 6.79
CA TYR A 294 13.73 24.38 7.95
C TYR A 294 15.19 24.56 7.56
N THR A 295 15.87 25.48 8.26
CA THR A 295 17.34 25.44 8.30
C THR A 295 17.83 24.27 9.16
N ASP A 296 19.10 23.88 9.04
CA ASP A 296 19.68 22.81 9.88
C ASP A 296 19.61 23.17 11.38
N ARG A 297 19.74 24.45 11.70
CA ARG A 297 19.59 24.93 13.07
C ARG A 297 18.16 24.78 13.58
N ASP A 298 17.16 25.17 12.77
CA ASP A 298 15.75 25.02 13.13
C ASP A 298 15.40 23.55 13.32
N PHE A 299 15.88 22.68 12.45
CA PHE A 299 15.68 21.23 12.55
C PHE A 299 16.25 20.69 13.86
N ALA A 300 17.51 21.00 14.18
CA ALA A 300 18.17 20.53 15.40
C ALA A 300 17.44 20.99 16.66
N GLU A 301 17.02 22.28 16.71
CA GLU A 301 16.29 22.85 17.85
C GLU A 301 14.90 22.25 18.01
N LYS A 302 14.14 22.16 16.92
CA LYS A 302 12.74 21.68 16.95
C LYS A 302 12.64 20.20 17.21
N CYS A 303 13.52 19.37 16.64
CA CYS A 303 13.58 17.94 16.92
C CYS A 303 13.82 17.62 18.41
N GLY A 304 14.55 18.49 19.12
CA GLY A 304 14.80 18.32 20.55
C GLY A 304 13.53 18.36 21.42
N LYS A 305 12.41 18.90 20.91
CA LYS A 305 11.13 18.97 21.61
C LYS A 305 10.40 17.62 21.63
N TYR A 306 10.74 16.71 20.75
CA TYR A 306 10.07 15.42 20.59
C TYR A 306 10.89 14.31 21.23
N THR A 307 10.36 13.71 22.31
CA THR A 307 10.97 12.58 23.00
C THR A 307 10.47 11.23 22.47
N TYR A 308 9.25 11.19 21.97
CA TYR A 308 8.65 9.98 21.38
C TYR A 308 8.77 10.01 19.85
N ALA A 309 9.28 8.93 19.25
CA ALA A 309 9.50 8.79 17.81
C ALA A 309 10.06 10.08 17.20
N ARG A 310 11.25 10.46 17.68
CA ARG A 310 11.90 11.73 17.35
C ARG A 310 12.07 11.84 15.84
N PRO A 311 11.65 12.95 15.22
CA PRO A 311 11.93 13.21 13.81
C PRO A 311 13.42 13.13 13.48
N PHE A 312 13.77 12.51 12.35
CA PHE A 312 15.16 12.25 11.96
C PHE A 312 15.54 12.85 10.61
N THR A 313 14.56 13.42 9.89
CA THR A 313 14.76 14.25 8.69
C THR A 313 13.89 15.50 8.78
N LYS A 314 14.19 16.55 7.99
CA LYS A 314 13.36 17.75 7.92
C LYS A 314 11.93 17.42 7.46
N GLU A 315 11.79 16.46 6.56
CA GLU A 315 10.49 15.95 6.12
C GLU A 315 9.70 15.30 7.28
N SER A 316 10.33 14.41 8.05
CA SER A 316 9.69 13.82 9.22
C SER A 316 9.30 14.85 10.28
N LEU A 317 10.09 15.93 10.42
CA LEU A 317 9.75 17.06 11.28
C LEU A 317 8.54 17.83 10.75
N LEU A 318 8.49 18.10 9.45
CA LEU A 318 7.36 18.78 8.80
C LEU A 318 6.06 18.02 9.06
N TYR A 319 6.06 16.72 8.81
CA TYR A 319 4.88 15.88 9.03
C TYR A 319 4.49 15.83 10.51
N ARG A 320 5.47 15.77 11.41
CA ARG A 320 5.22 15.80 12.85
C ARG A 320 4.64 17.13 13.29
N GLU A 321 5.13 18.27 12.83
CA GLU A 321 4.57 19.59 13.19
C GLU A 321 3.15 19.77 12.65
N ILE A 322 2.86 19.31 11.42
CA ILE A 322 1.50 19.31 10.88
C ILE A 322 0.59 18.40 11.72
N PHE A 323 1.03 17.19 12.07
CA PHE A 323 0.28 16.28 12.94
C PHE A 323 -0.05 16.94 14.29
N GLU A 324 0.92 17.53 14.96
CA GLU A 324 0.72 18.18 16.26
C GLU A 324 -0.23 19.38 16.19
N LYS A 325 -0.34 20.05 15.04
CA LYS A 325 -1.32 21.13 14.82
C LYS A 325 -2.75 20.63 14.96
N TYR A 326 -3.03 19.39 14.50
CA TYR A 326 -4.38 18.80 14.48
C TYR A 326 -4.61 17.85 15.67
N TYR A 327 -3.56 17.23 16.18
CA TYR A 327 -3.59 16.19 17.21
C TYR A 327 -2.56 16.44 18.30
N PRO A 328 -2.61 17.59 19.00
CA PRO A 328 -1.60 17.99 19.95
C PRO A 328 -1.48 16.98 21.09
N GLY A 329 -0.23 16.53 21.36
CA GLY A 329 0.06 15.56 22.41
C GLY A 329 -0.46 14.14 22.17
N GLN A 330 -0.87 13.80 20.93
CA GLN A 330 -1.41 12.48 20.59
C GLN A 330 -0.42 11.59 19.80
N ALA A 331 0.84 11.97 19.73
CA ALA A 331 1.83 11.27 18.91
C ALA A 331 2.01 9.78 19.28
N GLU A 332 1.82 9.42 20.56
CA GLU A 332 1.89 8.03 21.03
C GLU A 332 0.77 7.13 20.53
N MET A 333 -0.23 7.68 19.81
CA MET A 333 -1.23 6.88 19.11
C MET A 333 -0.65 6.15 17.88
N ILE A 334 0.45 6.65 17.35
CA ILE A 334 1.18 6.06 16.24
C ILE A 334 2.37 5.31 16.85
N VAL A 335 2.49 4.03 16.52
CA VAL A 335 3.48 3.14 17.17
C VAL A 335 4.90 3.57 16.82
N ASP A 336 5.21 3.76 15.55
CA ASP A 336 6.52 4.19 15.05
C ASP A 336 6.44 4.54 13.56
N TYR A 337 7.56 4.97 12.98
CA TYR A 337 7.74 5.06 11.53
C TYR A 337 7.76 3.66 10.89
N TRP A 338 7.08 3.54 9.74
CA TRP A 338 7.28 2.37 8.91
C TRP A 338 8.70 2.37 8.34
N MET A 339 9.43 1.31 8.60
CA MET A 339 10.78 1.11 8.07
C MET A 339 10.96 -0.35 7.66
N PRO A 340 11.84 -0.66 6.69
CA PRO A 340 12.36 -2.02 6.51
C PRO A 340 12.89 -2.58 7.82
N ASN A 341 12.94 -3.91 7.93
CA ASN A 341 13.45 -4.53 9.14
C ASN A 341 14.96 -4.28 9.28
N LYS A 342 15.33 -3.31 10.12
CA LYS A 342 16.72 -2.85 10.28
C LYS A 342 17.69 -3.93 10.77
N ALA A 343 17.19 -5.03 11.34
CA ALA A 343 18.03 -6.16 11.74
C ALA A 343 18.48 -7.02 10.56
N TRP A 344 17.91 -6.80 9.36
CA TRP A 344 18.25 -7.58 8.18
C TRP A 344 19.38 -6.92 7.37
N PRO A 345 20.21 -7.71 6.65
CA PRO A 345 21.25 -7.18 5.78
C PRO A 345 20.67 -6.12 4.82
N HIS A 346 21.40 -5.03 4.59
CA HIS A 346 21.03 -3.95 3.66
C HIS A 346 19.73 -3.20 3.98
N CYS A 347 19.11 -3.43 5.15
CA CYS A 347 17.86 -2.79 5.55
C CYS A 347 18.02 -1.73 6.65
N ASP A 348 19.23 -1.50 7.16
CA ASP A 348 19.50 -0.38 8.10
C ASP A 348 19.62 0.94 7.32
N VAL A 349 18.47 1.49 6.98
CA VAL A 349 18.33 2.71 6.18
C VAL A 349 17.59 3.80 6.98
N ASN A 350 17.82 5.05 6.61
CA ASN A 350 17.18 6.22 7.21
C ASN A 350 16.08 6.84 6.33
N ASP A 351 15.75 6.22 5.21
CA ASP A 351 14.63 6.57 4.36
C ASP A 351 13.78 5.31 4.11
N PRO A 352 12.46 5.37 4.31
CA PRO A 352 11.59 4.21 4.10
C PRO A 352 11.38 3.84 2.63
N SER A 353 11.81 4.70 1.68
CA SER A 353 11.64 4.42 0.25
C SER A 353 12.37 3.16 -0.19
N ALA A 354 11.71 2.35 -1.00
CA ALA A 354 12.37 1.19 -1.62
C ALA A 354 13.60 1.57 -2.47
N ARG A 355 13.65 2.81 -2.99
CA ARG A 355 14.74 3.36 -3.81
C ARG A 355 16.11 3.29 -3.15
N VAL A 356 16.17 3.37 -1.81
CA VAL A 356 17.44 3.36 -1.08
C VAL A 356 17.99 1.94 -0.88
N LEU A 357 17.22 0.91 -1.22
CA LEU A 357 17.63 -0.47 -1.10
C LEU A 357 18.50 -0.88 -2.30
N ALA A 358 19.56 -1.64 -2.04
CA ALA A 358 20.51 -2.05 -3.08
C ALA A 358 19.87 -2.91 -4.20
N ASN A 359 18.76 -3.61 -3.91
CA ASN A 359 18.04 -4.44 -4.88
C ASN A 359 16.93 -3.68 -5.63
N TYR A 360 16.84 -2.34 -5.49
CA TYR A 360 15.83 -1.57 -6.24
C TYR A 360 16.08 -1.64 -7.75
N GLY A 361 17.35 -1.54 -8.18
CA GLY A 361 17.77 -1.72 -9.57
C GLY A 361 16.98 -0.84 -10.55
N ALA A 362 16.53 -1.47 -11.65
CA ALA A 362 15.70 -0.83 -12.68
C ALA A 362 14.21 -0.73 -12.31
N SER A 363 13.84 -0.94 -11.05
CA SER A 363 12.45 -0.82 -10.59
C SER A 363 11.96 0.61 -10.77
N GLY A 364 10.88 0.81 -11.50
CA GLY A 364 10.35 2.14 -11.81
C GLY A 364 10.95 2.80 -13.06
N GLN A 365 11.69 2.04 -13.89
CA GLN A 365 12.15 2.44 -15.22
C GLN A 365 11.27 1.88 -16.32
#